data_1a2b61cd8cec9185973bc5c70f2876cf
#
_entry.id   1a2b61cd8cec9185973bc5c70f2876cf
#
_cell.length_a   1.000
_cell.length_b   1.000
_cell.length_c   1.000
_cell.angle_alpha   90.00
_cell.angle_beta   90.00
_cell.angle_gamma   90.00
#
_symmetry.space_group_name_H-M   'P 1'
#
loop_
_entity.id
_entity.type
_entity.pdbx_description
1 polymer ?
#
loop_
_entity_poly.entity_id
_entity_poly.type
_entity_poly.pdbx_seq_one_letter_code
_entity_poly.pdbx_strand_id
1 'polypeptide(L)'
;MKFFIPSHKRSNLLMKYTLGCLINYGIKKDDIFIFVDFSQEEEYKKICGEHANIIGFNDTGIGSARYYIQLFAQDKQIEYGFILDDDLQVLLYKSEKAPKGWWHNKYIKDAETAQKYLSKMEDDCLARSEILVGLTPRRVMHLDKPDVFSNGHPYGFYWLNFKKLKDLDIWYDHNMDHFEDYDITFQLLETGYNTKLYRDLGFSSFVIGTLEGGCYNNYQTKDLLSKARMLELRYQNIGVKLIEREIKNKSGQNNLSFKIKWIKKKSILQQEDFLGSITKKVVD
;
A
#
# COMPACT_ATOMS: atom_id res chain seq x y z
N MET A 1 0.12 -17.94 3.09
CA MET A 1 0.07 -16.51 2.72
C MET A 1 -1.23 -16.25 1.96
N LYS A 2 -1.98 -15.20 2.26
CA LYS A 2 -3.16 -14.77 1.50
C LYS A 2 -2.90 -13.41 0.87
N PHE A 3 -3.42 -13.19 -0.33
CA PHE A 3 -3.20 -12.00 -1.14
C PHE A 3 -4.53 -11.37 -1.52
N PHE A 4 -4.70 -10.09 -1.24
CA PHE A 4 -5.92 -9.32 -1.47
C PHE A 4 -5.61 -8.16 -2.41
N ILE A 5 -6.36 -8.03 -3.49
CA ILE A 5 -6.11 -7.05 -4.55
C ILE A 5 -7.39 -6.26 -4.82
N PRO A 6 -7.47 -4.99 -4.39
CA PRO A 6 -8.52 -4.11 -4.88
C PRO A 6 -8.23 -3.73 -6.33
N SER A 7 -9.25 -3.79 -7.20
CA SER A 7 -9.11 -3.40 -8.60
C SER A 7 -10.37 -2.75 -9.15
N HIS A 8 -10.22 -1.79 -10.05
CA HIS A 8 -11.32 -1.09 -10.70
C HIS A 8 -11.02 -0.77 -12.16
N LYS A 9 -11.79 -1.36 -13.10
CA LYS A 9 -11.68 -1.17 -14.57
C LYS A 9 -10.28 -1.45 -15.15
N ARG A 10 -9.60 -2.46 -14.59
CA ARG A 10 -8.21 -2.83 -14.95
C ARG A 10 -7.99 -4.33 -15.07
N SER A 11 -9.02 -5.12 -15.39
CA SER A 11 -8.96 -6.58 -15.45
C SER A 11 -7.78 -7.13 -16.27
N ASN A 12 -7.57 -6.59 -17.49
CA ASN A 12 -6.46 -6.97 -18.37
C ASN A 12 -5.09 -6.52 -17.84
N LEU A 13 -5.03 -5.33 -17.23
CA LEU A 13 -3.81 -4.80 -16.65
C LEU A 13 -3.42 -5.61 -15.41
N LEU A 14 -4.37 -5.88 -14.54
CA LEU A 14 -4.20 -6.76 -13.39
C LEU A 14 -3.68 -8.13 -13.78
N MET A 15 -4.32 -8.78 -14.79
CA MET A 15 -3.88 -10.08 -15.31
C MET A 15 -2.44 -10.06 -15.81
N LYS A 16 -2.07 -9.00 -16.55
CA LYS A 16 -0.73 -8.84 -17.11
C LYS A 16 0.35 -8.59 -16.06
N TYR A 17 0.04 -7.84 -15.01
CA TYR A 17 1.03 -7.36 -14.04
C TYR A 17 0.87 -8.05 -12.68
N THR A 18 0.04 -7.55 -11.79
CA THR A 18 -0.03 -8.05 -10.40
C THR A 18 -0.38 -9.53 -10.33
N LEU A 19 -1.44 -9.96 -11.01
CA LEU A 19 -1.84 -11.36 -11.01
C LEU A 19 -0.81 -12.23 -11.74
N GLY A 20 -0.30 -11.76 -12.89
CA GLY A 20 0.77 -12.45 -13.63
C GLY A 20 2.04 -12.62 -12.79
N CYS A 21 2.42 -11.63 -11.98
CA CYS A 21 3.52 -11.77 -11.03
C CYS A 21 3.23 -12.85 -9.98
N LEU A 22 2.06 -12.84 -9.35
CA LEU A 22 1.69 -13.85 -8.35
C LEU A 22 1.68 -15.27 -8.92
N ILE A 23 1.15 -15.44 -10.13
CA ILE A 23 1.19 -16.74 -10.84
C ILE A 23 2.65 -17.19 -11.06
N ASN A 24 3.51 -16.31 -11.57
CA ASN A 24 4.92 -16.60 -11.79
C ASN A 24 5.68 -16.90 -10.48
N TYR A 25 5.21 -16.37 -9.36
CA TYR A 25 5.74 -16.65 -8.01
C TYR A 25 5.15 -17.92 -7.38
N GLY A 26 4.33 -18.68 -8.13
CA GLY A 26 3.76 -19.93 -7.68
C GLY A 26 2.68 -19.79 -6.60
N ILE A 27 2.06 -18.62 -6.50
CA ILE A 27 0.94 -18.40 -5.57
C ILE A 27 -0.30 -19.06 -6.15
N LYS A 28 -0.97 -19.89 -5.34
CA LYS A 28 -2.14 -20.66 -5.76
C LYS A 28 -3.39 -19.79 -5.83
N LYS A 29 -4.33 -20.16 -6.71
CA LYS A 29 -5.65 -19.52 -6.84
C LYS A 29 -6.35 -19.32 -5.49
N ASP A 30 -6.36 -20.34 -4.64
CA ASP A 30 -7.06 -20.34 -3.35
C ASP A 30 -6.46 -19.34 -2.34
N ASP A 31 -5.31 -18.76 -2.67
CA ASP A 31 -4.64 -17.76 -1.86
C ASP A 31 -4.77 -16.35 -2.41
N ILE A 32 -5.39 -16.17 -3.59
CA ILE A 32 -5.54 -14.86 -4.26
C ILE A 32 -7.01 -14.46 -4.31
N PHE A 33 -7.32 -13.27 -3.79
CA PHE A 33 -8.66 -12.69 -3.74
C PHE A 33 -8.64 -11.31 -4.38
N ILE A 34 -9.44 -11.11 -5.44
CA ILE A 34 -9.56 -9.84 -6.15
C ILE A 34 -10.90 -9.22 -5.81
N PHE A 35 -10.87 -8.00 -5.30
CA PHE A 35 -12.05 -7.24 -4.88
C PHE A 35 -12.40 -6.20 -5.93
N VAL A 36 -13.63 -6.27 -6.44
CA VAL A 36 -14.12 -5.42 -7.54
C VAL A 36 -15.53 -4.92 -7.25
N ASP A 37 -15.87 -3.78 -7.82
CA ASP A 37 -17.27 -3.36 -7.90
C ASP A 37 -18.13 -4.47 -8.51
N PHE A 38 -19.31 -4.74 -7.93
CA PHE A 38 -20.19 -5.81 -8.36
C PHE A 38 -20.51 -5.74 -9.86
N SER A 39 -20.64 -4.55 -10.43
CA SER A 39 -20.89 -4.36 -11.86
C SER A 39 -19.78 -4.89 -12.77
N GLN A 40 -18.57 -5.10 -12.24
CA GLN A 40 -17.39 -5.58 -12.98
C GLN A 40 -17.07 -7.05 -12.72
N GLU A 41 -17.75 -7.68 -11.78
CA GLU A 41 -17.45 -9.03 -11.30
C GLU A 41 -17.37 -10.07 -12.42
N GLU A 42 -18.34 -10.06 -13.34
CA GLU A 42 -18.40 -11.02 -14.45
C GLU A 42 -17.23 -10.84 -15.45
N GLU A 43 -16.82 -9.60 -15.71
CA GLU A 43 -15.65 -9.34 -16.55
C GLU A 43 -14.38 -9.90 -15.89
N TYR A 44 -14.17 -9.64 -14.60
CA TYR A 44 -13.01 -10.14 -13.87
C TYR A 44 -13.03 -11.66 -13.71
N LYS A 45 -14.19 -12.30 -13.50
CA LYS A 45 -14.32 -13.76 -13.51
C LYS A 45 -13.87 -14.35 -14.83
N LYS A 46 -14.28 -13.74 -15.96
CA LYS A 46 -13.89 -14.19 -17.29
C LYS A 46 -12.39 -14.07 -17.55
N ILE A 47 -11.73 -13.01 -17.08
CA ILE A 47 -10.32 -12.72 -17.38
C ILE A 47 -9.37 -13.32 -16.34
N CYS A 48 -9.72 -13.23 -15.06
CA CYS A 48 -8.84 -13.57 -13.93
C CYS A 48 -9.30 -14.81 -13.15
N GLY A 49 -10.55 -15.25 -13.32
CA GLY A 49 -11.18 -16.27 -12.47
C GLY A 49 -10.57 -17.67 -12.53
N GLU A 50 -9.76 -17.98 -13.54
CA GLU A 50 -8.97 -19.22 -13.57
C GLU A 50 -7.86 -19.19 -12.49
N HIS A 51 -7.32 -18.01 -12.18
CA HIS A 51 -6.13 -17.83 -11.35
C HIS A 51 -6.38 -17.17 -10.00
N ALA A 52 -7.58 -16.63 -9.76
CA ALA A 52 -7.92 -15.93 -8.53
C ALA A 52 -9.41 -16.10 -8.18
N ASN A 53 -9.76 -15.85 -6.92
CA ASN A 53 -11.13 -15.74 -6.45
C ASN A 53 -11.59 -14.29 -6.63
N ILE A 54 -12.70 -14.09 -7.35
CA ILE A 54 -13.25 -12.76 -7.60
C ILE A 54 -14.38 -12.50 -6.60
N ILE A 55 -14.30 -11.39 -5.90
CA ILE A 55 -15.24 -10.98 -4.86
C ILE A 55 -15.86 -9.64 -5.27
N GLY A 56 -17.14 -9.65 -5.64
CA GLY A 56 -17.91 -8.44 -5.92
C GLY A 56 -18.40 -7.77 -4.63
N PHE A 57 -18.40 -6.45 -4.58
CA PHE A 57 -19.00 -5.68 -3.49
C PHE A 57 -19.83 -4.51 -4.04
N ASN A 58 -20.84 -4.08 -3.29
CA ASN A 58 -21.78 -3.03 -3.70
C ASN A 58 -21.36 -1.67 -3.15
N ASP A 59 -20.22 -1.18 -3.61
CA ASP A 59 -19.73 0.15 -3.28
C ASP A 59 -18.63 0.55 -4.27
N THR A 60 -18.13 1.79 -4.20
CA THR A 60 -17.09 2.29 -5.10
C THR A 60 -15.95 2.94 -4.33
N GLY A 61 -14.79 2.98 -4.94
CA GLY A 61 -13.61 3.62 -4.36
C GLY A 61 -12.67 2.67 -3.64
N ILE A 62 -11.43 3.12 -3.49
CA ILE A 62 -10.36 2.32 -2.90
C ILE A 62 -10.55 2.08 -1.40
N GLY A 63 -11.06 3.07 -0.67
CA GLY A 63 -11.39 2.94 0.75
C GLY A 63 -12.43 1.86 0.98
N SER A 64 -13.52 1.87 0.20
CA SER A 64 -14.55 0.81 0.22
C SER A 64 -13.95 -0.55 -0.10
N ALA A 65 -13.16 -0.68 -1.16
CA ALA A 65 -12.55 -1.96 -1.51
C ALA A 65 -11.70 -2.53 -0.36
N ARG A 66 -10.87 -1.69 0.29
CA ARG A 66 -10.06 -2.11 1.44
C ARG A 66 -10.88 -2.40 2.69
N TYR A 67 -11.97 -1.68 2.91
CA TYR A 67 -12.93 -1.98 3.96
C TYR A 67 -13.57 -3.36 3.77
N TYR A 68 -14.04 -3.67 2.54
CA TYR A 68 -14.59 -4.99 2.22
C TYR A 68 -13.56 -6.11 2.29
N ILE A 69 -12.29 -5.87 1.95
CA ILE A 69 -11.19 -6.81 2.19
C ILE A 69 -11.09 -7.14 3.69
N GLN A 70 -11.12 -6.12 4.54
CA GLN A 70 -11.04 -6.30 6.00
C GLN A 70 -12.26 -7.06 6.55
N LEU A 71 -13.47 -6.75 6.10
CA LEU A 71 -14.69 -7.49 6.45
C LEU A 71 -14.61 -8.96 6.03
N PHE A 72 -14.21 -9.21 4.78
CA PHE A 72 -14.05 -10.56 4.24
C PHE A 72 -13.02 -11.37 5.03
N ALA A 73 -11.87 -10.78 5.32
CA ALA A 73 -10.84 -11.45 6.11
C ALA A 73 -11.36 -11.85 7.49
N GLN A 74 -12.15 -10.98 8.14
CA GLN A 74 -12.75 -11.29 9.44
C GLN A 74 -13.85 -12.36 9.34
N ASP A 75 -14.71 -12.33 8.32
CA ASP A 75 -15.74 -13.35 8.07
C ASP A 75 -15.10 -14.73 7.84
N LYS A 76 -14.03 -14.78 7.05
CA LYS A 76 -13.29 -16.01 6.75
C LYS A 76 -12.27 -16.41 7.81
N GLN A 77 -12.19 -15.67 8.91
CA GLN A 77 -11.23 -15.90 10.00
C GLN A 77 -9.77 -15.90 9.52
N ILE A 78 -9.47 -15.09 8.49
CA ILE A 78 -8.12 -14.88 8.01
C ILE A 78 -7.46 -13.84 8.89
N GLU A 79 -6.49 -14.26 9.69
CA GLU A 79 -5.85 -13.40 10.69
C GLU A 79 -4.90 -12.37 10.08
N TYR A 80 -4.26 -12.70 8.95
CA TYR A 80 -3.27 -11.84 8.29
C TYR A 80 -3.14 -12.15 6.80
N GLY A 81 -2.58 -11.21 6.05
CA GLY A 81 -2.32 -11.37 4.64
C GLY A 81 -1.67 -10.16 4.00
N PHE A 82 -1.41 -10.26 2.70
CA PHE A 82 -0.84 -9.20 1.90
C PHE A 82 -1.93 -8.45 1.13
N ILE A 83 -1.87 -7.13 1.12
CA ILE A 83 -2.68 -6.27 0.25
C ILE A 83 -1.78 -5.67 -0.83
N LEU A 84 -2.21 -5.74 -2.09
CA LEU A 84 -1.45 -5.29 -3.25
C LEU A 84 -2.32 -4.42 -4.15
N ASP A 85 -1.73 -3.39 -4.75
CA ASP A 85 -2.37 -2.67 -5.84
C ASP A 85 -2.35 -3.50 -7.14
N ASP A 86 -3.24 -3.17 -8.08
CA ASP A 86 -3.46 -3.95 -9.33
C ASP A 86 -2.42 -3.69 -10.42
N ASP A 87 -1.43 -2.86 -10.16
CA ASP A 87 -0.41 -2.42 -11.10
C ASP A 87 1.04 -2.81 -10.72
N LEU A 88 1.20 -3.82 -9.85
CA LEU A 88 2.50 -4.34 -9.46
C LEU A 88 3.24 -4.93 -10.67
N GLN A 89 4.42 -4.40 -10.98
CA GLN A 89 5.24 -4.88 -12.09
C GLN A 89 6.17 -6.03 -11.71
N VAL A 90 6.81 -5.94 -10.54
CA VAL A 90 7.79 -6.92 -10.09
C VAL A 90 8.17 -6.69 -8.62
N LEU A 91 8.55 -7.77 -7.93
CA LEU A 91 9.24 -7.71 -6.66
C LEU A 91 10.76 -7.63 -6.84
N LEU A 92 11.41 -6.99 -5.87
CA LEU A 92 12.86 -6.83 -5.82
C LEU A 92 13.38 -7.20 -4.42
N TYR A 93 14.63 -7.65 -4.35
CA TYR A 93 15.33 -7.84 -3.08
C TYR A 93 16.69 -7.17 -3.10
N LYS A 94 17.20 -6.81 -1.93
CA LYS A 94 18.57 -6.35 -1.75
C LYS A 94 19.55 -7.50 -1.95
N SER A 95 20.56 -7.31 -2.79
CA SER A 95 21.53 -8.36 -3.09
C SER A 95 22.90 -8.11 -2.46
N GLU A 96 23.54 -7.01 -2.80
CA GLU A 96 24.90 -6.71 -2.41
C GLU A 96 25.02 -5.23 -2.04
N LYS A 97 25.87 -4.92 -1.04
CA LYS A 97 26.20 -3.56 -0.68
C LYS A 97 27.32 -3.04 -1.59
N ALA A 98 27.03 -1.96 -2.32
CA ALA A 98 28.02 -1.31 -3.15
C ALA A 98 29.10 -0.60 -2.28
N PRO A 99 30.33 -0.41 -2.80
CA PRO A 99 31.41 0.27 -2.05
C PRO A 99 31.09 1.68 -1.56
N LYS A 100 30.13 2.36 -2.21
CA LYS A 100 29.66 3.71 -1.85
C LYS A 100 28.51 3.73 -0.83
N GLY A 101 28.17 2.59 -0.20
CA GLY A 101 27.16 2.52 0.86
C GLY A 101 25.71 2.41 0.37
N TRP A 102 25.46 2.21 -0.91
CA TRP A 102 24.13 1.92 -1.43
C TRP A 102 23.95 0.42 -1.66
N TRP A 103 22.68 -0.02 -1.84
CA TRP A 103 22.36 -1.42 -2.11
C TRP A 103 22.04 -1.64 -3.59
N HIS A 104 22.57 -2.72 -4.17
CA HIS A 104 22.09 -3.25 -5.43
C HIS A 104 20.80 -4.05 -5.20
N ASN A 105 19.83 -3.87 -6.10
CA ASN A 105 18.56 -4.55 -6.05
C ASN A 105 18.48 -5.52 -7.22
N LYS A 106 18.03 -6.74 -6.96
CA LYS A 106 17.74 -7.74 -7.99
C LYS A 106 16.25 -7.97 -8.13
N TYR A 107 15.80 -8.17 -9.35
CA TYR A 107 14.42 -8.56 -9.63
C TYR A 107 14.20 -10.02 -9.24
N ILE A 108 13.06 -10.29 -8.61
CA ILE A 108 12.60 -11.65 -8.35
C ILE A 108 11.98 -12.18 -9.63
N LYS A 109 12.51 -13.28 -10.15
CA LYS A 109 12.12 -13.86 -11.45
C LYS A 109 11.51 -15.26 -11.34
N ASP A 110 11.60 -15.90 -10.19
CA ASP A 110 11.21 -17.29 -9.97
C ASP A 110 10.43 -17.46 -8.66
N ALA A 111 9.67 -18.54 -8.61
CA ALA A 111 8.79 -18.86 -7.50
C ALA A 111 9.56 -19.13 -6.20
N GLU A 112 10.70 -19.83 -6.26
CA GLU A 112 11.49 -20.18 -5.08
C GLU A 112 11.98 -18.93 -4.35
N THR A 113 12.59 -18.01 -5.11
CA THR A 113 13.06 -16.72 -4.58
C THR A 113 11.91 -15.88 -4.01
N ALA A 114 10.77 -15.82 -4.74
CA ALA A 114 9.61 -15.06 -4.30
C ALA A 114 9.05 -15.60 -2.97
N GLN A 115 8.81 -16.90 -2.92
CA GLN A 115 8.27 -17.55 -1.72
C GLN A 115 9.22 -17.44 -0.53
N LYS A 116 10.53 -17.59 -0.74
CA LYS A 116 11.54 -17.40 0.30
C LYS A 116 11.45 -16.02 0.96
N TYR A 117 11.39 -14.94 0.16
CA TYR A 117 11.37 -13.59 0.70
C TYR A 117 10.00 -13.20 1.29
N LEU A 118 8.90 -13.62 0.66
CA LEU A 118 7.56 -13.36 1.17
C LEU A 118 7.30 -14.11 2.47
N SER A 119 7.65 -15.40 2.56
CA SER A 119 7.54 -16.18 3.80
C SER A 119 8.42 -15.60 4.90
N LYS A 120 9.69 -15.25 4.59
CA LYS A 120 10.55 -14.60 5.57
C LYS A 120 9.93 -13.31 6.13
N MET A 121 9.34 -12.48 5.27
CA MET A 121 8.67 -11.25 5.72
C MET A 121 7.47 -11.56 6.61
N GLU A 122 6.62 -12.52 6.23
CA GLU A 122 5.46 -12.97 7.02
C GLU A 122 5.90 -13.50 8.39
N ASP A 123 6.92 -14.38 8.43
CA ASP A 123 7.48 -14.92 9.68
C ASP A 123 8.05 -13.81 10.57
N ASP A 124 8.80 -12.87 10.00
CA ASP A 124 9.36 -11.71 10.72
C ASP A 124 8.24 -10.83 11.31
N CYS A 125 7.14 -10.61 10.55
CA CYS A 125 5.98 -9.84 11.01
C CYS A 125 5.26 -10.55 12.17
N LEU A 126 5.04 -11.85 12.06
CA LEU A 126 4.40 -12.66 13.09
C LEU A 126 5.25 -12.73 14.36
N ALA A 127 6.55 -13.02 14.24
CA ALA A 127 7.46 -13.10 15.37
C ALA A 127 7.56 -11.80 16.17
N ARG A 128 7.36 -10.66 15.54
CA ARG A 128 7.39 -9.33 16.17
C ARG A 128 6.01 -8.78 16.51
N SER A 129 4.94 -9.54 16.27
CA SER A 129 3.55 -9.10 16.48
C SER A 129 3.22 -7.77 15.77
N GLU A 130 3.74 -7.59 14.55
CA GLU A 130 3.50 -6.40 13.75
C GLU A 130 2.01 -6.29 13.34
N ILE A 131 1.59 -5.10 12.92
CA ILE A 131 0.21 -4.87 12.48
C ILE A 131 0.18 -4.47 11.00
N LEU A 132 0.99 -3.50 10.61
CA LEU A 132 1.04 -2.96 9.25
C LEU A 132 2.50 -2.78 8.84
N VAL A 133 2.93 -3.57 7.85
CA VAL A 133 4.30 -3.55 7.34
C VAL A 133 4.30 -3.47 5.81
N GLY A 134 4.75 -2.35 5.26
CA GLY A 134 4.86 -2.15 3.82
C GLY A 134 6.17 -2.67 3.25
N LEU A 135 6.15 -3.07 1.99
CA LEU A 135 7.37 -3.27 1.21
C LEU A 135 7.97 -1.91 0.80
N THR A 136 9.26 -1.90 0.55
CA THR A 136 9.94 -0.66 0.15
C THR A 136 9.76 -0.41 -1.35
N PRO A 137 9.26 0.77 -1.77
CA PRO A 137 9.21 1.13 -3.18
C PRO A 137 10.61 1.15 -3.80
N ARG A 138 10.75 0.64 -5.03
CA ARG A 138 12.04 0.55 -5.76
C ARG A 138 12.85 1.84 -5.71
N ARG A 139 12.21 2.99 -5.85
CA ARG A 139 12.86 4.32 -5.90
C ARG A 139 13.68 4.67 -4.65
N VAL A 140 13.36 4.07 -3.49
CA VAL A 140 14.06 4.34 -2.21
C VAL A 140 14.76 3.11 -1.63
N MET A 141 14.70 1.98 -2.31
CA MET A 141 15.26 0.72 -1.85
C MET A 141 16.81 0.71 -1.79
N HIS A 142 17.45 1.56 -2.61
CA HIS A 142 18.90 1.69 -2.67
C HIS A 142 19.50 2.41 -1.46
N LEU A 143 18.71 3.07 -0.65
CA LEU A 143 19.19 3.85 0.49
C LEU A 143 19.72 2.94 1.58
N ASP A 144 20.91 3.29 2.12
CA ASP A 144 21.50 2.62 3.28
C ASP A 144 20.78 3.05 4.55
N LYS A 145 19.66 2.40 4.82
CA LYS A 145 18.83 2.61 6.03
C LYS A 145 18.57 1.26 6.67
N PRO A 146 18.20 1.22 7.96
CA PRO A 146 17.84 -0.02 8.65
C PRO A 146 16.82 -0.84 7.85
N ASP A 147 16.93 -2.17 7.89
CA ASP A 147 16.07 -3.08 7.12
C ASP A 147 14.61 -2.95 7.48
N VAL A 148 14.33 -2.59 8.73
CA VAL A 148 12.97 -2.25 9.17
C VAL A 148 12.92 -0.78 9.57
N PHE A 149 12.14 -0.02 8.84
CA PHE A 149 11.96 1.41 9.06
C PHE A 149 10.69 1.68 9.85
N SER A 150 10.82 2.21 11.08
CA SER A 150 9.66 2.50 11.95
C SER A 150 8.90 3.74 11.48
N ASN A 151 7.57 3.69 11.59
CA ASN A 151 6.64 4.73 11.19
C ASN A 151 6.79 5.17 9.73
N GLY A 152 7.12 4.23 8.85
CA GLY A 152 6.99 4.42 7.41
C GLY A 152 5.52 4.53 7.02
N HIS A 153 5.28 4.91 5.78
CA HIS A 153 3.95 4.91 5.17
C HIS A 153 3.83 3.70 4.25
N PRO A 154 3.21 2.59 4.70
CA PRO A 154 2.92 1.43 3.86
C PRO A 154 1.88 1.77 2.80
N TYR A 155 2.17 1.48 1.53
CA TYR A 155 1.24 1.64 0.42
C TYR A 155 1.61 0.69 -0.73
N GLY A 156 0.70 0.44 -1.64
CA GLY A 156 0.91 -0.31 -2.87
C GLY A 156 1.15 -1.80 -2.69
N PHE A 157 1.99 -2.20 -1.72
CA PHE A 157 2.19 -3.59 -1.32
C PHE A 157 2.59 -3.65 0.16
N TYR A 158 1.74 -4.26 0.99
CA TYR A 158 1.98 -4.36 2.43
C TYR A 158 1.32 -5.60 3.03
N TRP A 159 1.89 -6.06 4.14
CA TRP A 159 1.35 -7.09 5.01
C TRP A 159 0.49 -6.45 6.10
N LEU A 160 -0.64 -7.08 6.44
CA LEU A 160 -1.62 -6.58 7.40
C LEU A 160 -2.09 -7.69 8.33
N ASN A 161 -2.17 -7.40 9.63
CA ASN A 161 -2.75 -8.27 10.65
C ASN A 161 -4.20 -7.84 10.91
N PHE A 162 -5.15 -8.51 10.26
CA PHE A 162 -6.59 -8.22 10.37
C PHE A 162 -7.15 -8.48 11.76
N LYS A 163 -6.63 -9.52 12.46
CA LYS A 163 -7.03 -9.83 13.82
C LYS A 163 -6.66 -8.69 14.78
N LYS A 164 -5.45 -8.17 14.69
CA LYS A 164 -5.01 -7.04 15.51
C LYS A 164 -5.79 -5.76 15.20
N LEU A 165 -6.11 -5.49 13.94
CA LEU A 165 -6.97 -4.36 13.60
C LEU A 165 -8.36 -4.50 14.23
N LYS A 166 -8.94 -5.69 14.19
CA LYS A 166 -10.22 -5.99 14.85
C LYS A 166 -10.14 -5.79 16.37
N ASP A 167 -9.10 -6.30 17.02
CA ASP A 167 -8.90 -6.17 18.46
C ASP A 167 -8.75 -4.71 18.91
N LEU A 168 -8.27 -3.83 18.02
CA LEU A 168 -8.07 -2.40 18.25
C LEU A 168 -9.24 -1.53 17.77
N ASP A 169 -10.27 -2.13 17.17
CA ASP A 169 -11.39 -1.45 16.50
C ASP A 169 -10.93 -0.44 15.42
N ILE A 170 -9.90 -0.82 14.67
CA ILE A 170 -9.35 -0.03 13.57
C ILE A 170 -9.89 -0.55 12.25
N TRP A 171 -10.45 0.35 11.43
CA TRP A 171 -11.09 0.03 10.17
C TRP A 171 -10.65 0.96 9.05
N TYR A 172 -10.60 0.44 7.81
CA TYR A 172 -10.55 1.32 6.65
C TYR A 172 -11.83 2.16 6.57
N ASP A 173 -11.69 3.46 6.37
CA ASP A 173 -12.84 4.35 6.16
C ASP A 173 -13.36 4.16 4.72
N HIS A 174 -14.54 3.58 4.58
CA HIS A 174 -15.17 3.31 3.28
C HIS A 174 -15.49 4.59 2.48
N ASN A 175 -15.58 5.73 3.14
CA ASN A 175 -15.80 7.02 2.51
C ASN A 175 -14.50 7.71 2.05
N MET A 176 -13.34 7.07 2.30
CA MET A 176 -12.04 7.62 1.95
C MET A 176 -11.59 7.13 0.57
N ASP A 177 -11.98 7.84 -0.51
CA ASP A 177 -11.56 7.51 -1.89
C ASP A 177 -10.08 7.73 -2.16
N HIS A 178 -9.40 8.50 -1.30
CA HIS A 178 -7.97 8.81 -1.35
C HIS A 178 -7.42 8.90 0.05
N PHE A 179 -6.13 8.57 0.20
CA PHE A 179 -5.42 8.62 1.48
C PHE A 179 -5.91 7.61 2.52
N GLU A 180 -6.63 6.59 2.12
CA GLU A 180 -7.05 5.48 2.98
C GLU A 180 -5.85 4.72 3.57
N ASP A 181 -4.71 4.72 2.86
CA ASP A 181 -3.42 4.21 3.30
C ASP A 181 -2.77 5.10 4.39
N TYR A 182 -2.98 6.41 4.30
CA TYR A 182 -2.61 7.35 5.37
C TYR A 182 -3.54 7.22 6.56
N ASP A 183 -4.85 7.14 6.31
CA ASP A 183 -5.85 7.05 7.37
C ASP A 183 -5.60 5.84 8.27
N ILE A 184 -5.47 4.64 7.73
CA ILE A 184 -5.17 3.43 8.51
C ILE A 184 -3.80 3.53 9.23
N THR A 185 -2.81 4.17 8.60
CA THR A 185 -1.50 4.43 9.22
C THR A 185 -1.66 5.33 10.44
N PHE A 186 -2.43 6.40 10.33
CA PHE A 186 -2.61 7.38 11.41
C PHE A 186 -3.48 6.83 12.54
N GLN A 187 -4.50 6.03 12.25
CA GLN A 187 -5.27 5.32 13.28
C GLN A 187 -4.34 4.46 14.14
N LEU A 188 -3.43 3.69 13.52
CA LEU A 188 -2.44 2.89 14.24
C LEU A 188 -1.49 3.74 15.09
N LEU A 189 -1.00 4.86 14.56
CA LEU A 189 -0.12 5.76 15.30
C LEU A 189 -0.82 6.43 16.49
N GLU A 190 -2.12 6.72 16.38
CA GLU A 190 -2.93 7.24 17.49
C GLU A 190 -3.03 6.26 18.66
N THR A 191 -3.17 4.98 18.36
CA THR A 191 -3.21 3.91 19.38
C THR A 191 -1.84 3.59 19.98
N GLY A 192 -0.77 4.26 19.50
CA GLY A 192 0.60 4.06 19.98
C GLY A 192 1.37 2.94 19.28
N TYR A 193 0.77 2.25 18.29
CA TYR A 193 1.46 1.27 17.48
C TYR A 193 2.26 1.94 16.36
N ASN A 194 3.34 1.28 15.96
CA ASN A 194 4.19 1.74 14.85
C ASN A 194 3.86 1.00 13.56
N THR A 195 3.88 1.70 12.45
CA THR A 195 3.95 1.10 11.12
C THR A 195 5.40 0.91 10.69
N LYS A 196 5.67 -0.02 9.77
CA LYS A 196 7.03 -0.31 9.32
C LYS A 196 7.13 -0.43 7.81
N LEU A 197 8.34 -0.17 7.28
CA LEU A 197 8.72 -0.54 5.92
C LEU A 197 9.80 -1.60 5.97
N TYR A 198 9.52 -2.75 5.36
CA TYR A 198 10.46 -3.85 5.21
C TYR A 198 11.45 -3.51 4.09
N ARG A 199 12.75 -3.53 4.41
CA ARG A 199 13.79 -3.01 3.52
C ARG A 199 14.47 -4.06 2.65
N ASP A 200 14.41 -5.33 3.05
CA ASP A 200 15.00 -6.43 2.29
C ASP A 200 14.23 -6.76 1.03
N LEU A 201 12.94 -6.47 1.03
CA LEU A 201 12.01 -6.73 -0.05
C LEU A 201 11.35 -5.43 -0.50
N GLY A 202 11.27 -5.24 -1.79
CA GLY A 202 10.65 -4.07 -2.40
C GLY A 202 9.81 -4.40 -3.61
N PHE A 203 9.11 -3.41 -4.12
CA PHE A 203 8.25 -3.54 -5.27
C PHE A 203 8.42 -2.38 -6.27
N SER A 204 8.08 -2.65 -7.52
CA SER A 204 7.92 -1.67 -8.58
C SER A 204 6.50 -1.69 -9.08
N SER A 205 5.89 -0.52 -9.19
CA SER A 205 4.58 -0.29 -9.81
C SER A 205 4.68 0.84 -10.82
N PHE A 206 3.60 1.12 -11.53
CA PHE A 206 3.54 2.27 -12.41
C PHE A 206 3.52 3.59 -11.62
N VAL A 207 3.85 4.67 -12.30
CA VAL A 207 3.74 6.00 -11.71
C VAL A 207 2.27 6.33 -11.48
N ILE A 208 1.95 6.81 -10.29
CA ILE A 208 0.58 7.16 -9.90
C ILE A 208 -0.02 8.15 -10.92
N GLY A 209 -1.25 7.87 -11.36
CA GLY A 209 -1.99 8.72 -12.30
C GLY A 209 -1.56 8.60 -13.78
N THR A 210 -0.77 7.59 -14.16
CA THR A 210 -0.38 7.36 -15.55
C THR A 210 -1.23 6.32 -16.28
N LEU A 211 -1.99 5.52 -15.56
CA LEU A 211 -2.84 4.48 -16.12
C LEU A 211 -4.31 4.80 -15.91
N GLU A 212 -5.12 4.60 -16.93
CA GLU A 212 -6.58 4.69 -16.84
C GLU A 212 -7.15 3.63 -15.89
N GLY A 213 -8.35 3.88 -15.35
CA GLY A 213 -8.98 3.04 -14.34
C GLY A 213 -8.41 3.28 -12.93
N GLY A 214 -8.78 2.45 -11.96
CA GLY A 214 -8.43 2.66 -10.57
C GLY A 214 -8.84 4.05 -10.06
N CYS A 215 -7.93 4.75 -9.40
CA CYS A 215 -8.14 6.11 -8.90
C CYS A 215 -7.80 7.23 -9.90
N TYR A 216 -7.56 6.92 -11.20
CA TYR A 216 -7.08 7.89 -12.20
C TYR A 216 -7.94 9.16 -12.28
N ASN A 217 -9.26 9.00 -12.42
CA ASN A 217 -10.18 10.14 -12.54
C ASN A 217 -10.21 11.00 -11.28
N ASN A 218 -9.98 10.41 -10.13
CA ASN A 218 -10.00 11.08 -8.85
C ASN A 218 -8.75 11.96 -8.64
N TYR A 219 -7.60 11.61 -9.23
CA TYR A 219 -6.39 12.45 -9.17
C TYR A 219 -6.50 13.74 -9.95
N GLN A 220 -7.46 13.85 -10.85
CA GLN A 220 -7.72 15.05 -11.66
C GLN A 220 -8.69 16.02 -10.99
N THR A 221 -9.31 15.66 -9.87
CA THR A 221 -10.29 16.48 -9.18
C THR A 221 -9.63 17.40 -8.14
N LYS A 222 -10.16 18.64 -8.02
CA LYS A 222 -9.74 19.61 -6.97
C LYS A 222 -10.02 19.14 -5.54
N ASP A 223 -10.59 17.95 -5.37
CA ASP A 223 -11.01 17.40 -4.09
C ASP A 223 -9.87 16.77 -3.26
N LEU A 224 -8.72 16.45 -3.87
CA LEU A 224 -7.57 15.88 -3.16
C LEU A 224 -7.08 16.76 -2.00
N LEU A 225 -7.09 18.07 -2.18
CA LEU A 225 -6.66 18.99 -1.14
C LEU A 225 -7.64 19.03 0.04
N SER A 226 -8.95 18.99 -0.22
CA SER A 226 -9.97 18.95 0.83
C SER A 226 -9.87 17.68 1.66
N LYS A 227 -9.63 16.53 1.02
CA LYS A 227 -9.41 15.24 1.69
C LYS A 227 -8.11 15.22 2.50
N ALA A 228 -7.04 15.80 1.98
CA ALA A 228 -5.79 15.95 2.72
C ALA A 228 -5.94 16.86 3.97
N ARG A 229 -6.72 17.95 3.86
CA ARG A 229 -7.07 18.81 5.02
C ARG A 229 -7.93 18.08 6.04
N MET A 230 -8.83 17.22 5.59
CA MET A 230 -9.64 16.40 6.50
C MET A 230 -8.75 15.46 7.32
N LEU A 231 -7.72 14.83 6.73
CA LEU A 231 -6.74 14.06 7.47
C LEU A 231 -5.95 14.91 8.48
N GLU A 232 -5.54 16.11 8.09
CA GLU A 232 -4.85 17.03 9.00
C GLU A 232 -5.71 17.35 10.23
N LEU A 233 -6.99 17.65 10.03
CA LEU A 233 -7.93 17.93 11.10
C LEU A 233 -8.21 16.70 11.99
N ARG A 234 -8.38 15.53 11.37
CA ARG A 234 -8.67 14.27 12.06
C ARG A 234 -7.50 13.84 12.97
N TYR A 235 -6.26 14.05 12.53
CA TYR A 235 -5.05 13.52 13.17
C TYR A 235 -4.10 14.63 13.68
N GLN A 236 -4.60 15.81 13.99
CA GLN A 236 -3.79 16.92 14.50
C GLN A 236 -3.11 16.60 15.85
N ASN A 237 -3.71 15.72 16.66
CA ASN A 237 -3.20 15.27 17.95
C ASN A 237 -1.90 14.45 17.86
N ILE A 238 -1.67 13.77 16.73
CA ILE A 238 -0.40 13.09 16.42
C ILE A 238 0.51 13.92 15.51
N GLY A 239 0.18 15.21 15.34
CA GLY A 239 1.01 16.16 14.62
C GLY A 239 0.97 16.02 13.10
N VAL A 240 -0.11 15.49 12.53
CA VAL A 240 -0.33 15.50 11.08
C VAL A 240 -0.49 16.94 10.62
N LYS A 241 0.27 17.32 9.58
CA LYS A 241 0.25 18.66 8.98
C LYS A 241 0.29 18.58 7.47
N LEU A 242 -0.56 19.36 6.84
CA LEU A 242 -0.54 19.60 5.41
C LEU A 242 0.36 20.80 5.10
N ILE A 243 1.31 20.62 4.17
CA ILE A 243 2.17 21.68 3.67
C ILE A 243 1.87 21.88 2.20
N GLU A 244 1.19 22.94 1.90
CA GLU A 244 0.89 23.36 0.53
C GLU A 244 2.09 24.09 -0.08
N ARG A 245 2.34 23.89 -1.37
CA ARG A 245 3.39 24.56 -2.12
C ARG A 245 2.91 24.83 -3.54
N GLU A 246 3.10 26.03 -4.02
CA GLU A 246 3.01 26.32 -5.43
C GLU A 246 4.28 25.84 -6.14
N ILE A 247 4.14 25.03 -7.18
CA ILE A 247 5.23 24.58 -8.01
C ILE A 247 4.95 25.03 -9.44
N LYS A 248 5.89 25.71 -10.06
CA LYS A 248 5.82 25.98 -11.49
C LYS A 248 6.15 24.72 -12.27
N ASN A 249 5.29 24.33 -13.19
CA ASN A 249 5.58 23.27 -14.14
C ASN A 249 6.61 23.74 -15.20
N LYS A 250 7.05 22.83 -16.07
CA LYS A 250 8.01 23.18 -17.15
C LYS A 250 7.47 24.19 -18.14
N SER A 251 6.15 24.37 -18.24
CA SER A 251 5.48 25.38 -19.08
C SER A 251 5.22 26.70 -18.35
N GLY A 252 5.68 26.84 -17.09
CA GLY A 252 5.54 28.08 -16.30
C GLY A 252 4.19 28.23 -15.59
N GLN A 253 3.26 27.28 -15.72
CA GLN A 253 1.98 27.30 -15.03
C GLN A 253 2.15 26.93 -13.55
N ASN A 254 1.41 27.58 -12.67
CA ASN A 254 1.38 27.28 -11.25
C ASN A 254 0.53 26.02 -11.02
N ASN A 255 1.16 24.96 -10.52
CA ASN A 255 0.49 23.77 -10.05
C ASN A 255 0.52 23.72 -8.52
N LEU A 256 -0.58 23.35 -7.92
CA LEU A 256 -0.64 23.11 -6.49
C LEU A 256 0.01 21.76 -6.19
N SER A 257 0.96 21.75 -5.27
CA SER A 257 1.56 20.55 -4.71
C SER A 257 1.38 20.61 -3.21
N PHE A 258 1.13 19.46 -2.60
CA PHE A 258 1.08 19.39 -1.15
C PHE A 258 1.86 18.20 -0.61
N LYS A 259 2.20 18.29 0.66
CA LYS A 259 2.96 17.29 1.39
C LYS A 259 2.30 17.06 2.73
N ILE A 260 1.94 15.82 3.02
CA ILE A 260 1.49 15.43 4.35
C ILE A 260 2.72 15.10 5.19
N LYS A 261 2.87 15.77 6.32
CA LYS A 261 3.87 15.48 7.34
C LYS A 261 3.18 15.00 8.60
N TRP A 262 3.82 14.14 9.36
CA TRP A 262 3.40 13.75 10.69
C TRP A 262 4.59 13.68 11.63
N ILE A 263 4.35 14.02 12.90
CA ILE A 263 5.34 13.91 13.96
C ILE A 263 5.20 12.51 14.54
N LYS A 264 6.30 11.78 14.51
CA LYS A 264 6.35 10.49 15.17
C LYS A 264 6.31 10.72 16.68
N LYS A 265 5.25 10.29 17.36
CA LYS A 265 5.34 10.11 18.81
C LYS A 265 6.45 9.11 19.06
N LYS A 266 7.43 9.51 19.87
CA LYS A 266 8.44 8.61 20.40
C LYS A 266 7.71 7.44 21.04
N SER A 267 7.97 6.21 20.60
CA SER A 267 7.65 5.08 21.44
C SER A 267 8.31 5.33 22.79
N ILE A 268 7.64 4.98 23.87
CA ILE A 268 8.17 5.14 25.25
C ILE A 268 9.58 4.52 25.41
N LEU A 269 10.05 3.76 24.42
CA LEU A 269 11.30 3.00 24.44
C LEU A 269 12.43 3.51 23.53
N GLN A 270 12.20 4.39 22.54
CA GLN A 270 13.30 4.92 21.72
C GLN A 270 13.00 6.30 21.14
N GLN A 271 13.84 7.27 21.46
CA GLN A 271 13.79 8.65 20.99
C GLN A 271 14.53 8.81 19.67
N GLU A 272 13.86 8.70 18.53
CA GLU A 272 14.36 9.20 17.25
C GLU A 272 13.27 9.95 16.49
N ASP A 273 13.47 11.24 16.26
CA ASP A 273 12.56 12.07 15.46
C ASP A 273 12.77 11.78 13.98
N PHE A 274 11.77 11.20 13.33
CA PHE A 274 11.78 11.02 11.89
C PHE A 274 10.59 11.72 11.25
N LEU A 275 10.85 12.64 10.35
CA LEU A 275 9.84 13.32 9.54
C LEU A 275 9.53 12.48 8.29
N GLY A 276 8.37 11.84 8.26
CA GLY A 276 7.83 11.27 7.03
C GLY A 276 7.33 12.38 6.12
N SER A 277 7.61 12.30 4.82
CA SER A 277 7.09 13.28 3.86
C SER A 277 6.94 12.69 2.47
N ILE A 278 5.79 12.90 1.86
CA ILE A 278 5.53 12.60 0.45
C ILE A 278 5.07 13.89 -0.24
N THR A 279 5.68 14.20 -1.37
CA THR A 279 5.22 15.28 -2.25
C THR A 279 4.36 14.67 -3.34
N LYS A 280 3.09 15.00 -3.39
CA LYS A 280 2.21 14.70 -4.52
C LYS A 280 2.09 15.95 -5.39
N LYS A 281 2.23 15.79 -6.70
CA LYS A 281 1.89 16.83 -7.67
C LYS A 281 0.44 16.63 -8.05
N VAL A 282 -0.35 17.67 -7.91
CA VAL A 282 -1.68 17.77 -8.52
C VAL A 282 -1.44 18.36 -9.93
N VAL A 283 -1.78 17.60 -10.95
CA VAL A 283 -1.75 18.06 -12.35
C VAL A 283 -3.17 18.48 -12.68
N ASP A 284 -3.32 19.76 -13.05
CA ASP A 284 -4.59 20.28 -13.58
C ASP A 284 -4.86 19.75 -15.00
#